data_7bbba087b1ee66c04181e6c014423c7a
#
_entry.id   7bbba087b1ee66c04181e6c014423c7a
#
_cell.length_a   1.000
_cell.length_b   1.000
_cell.length_c   1.000
_cell.angle_alpha   90.00
_cell.angle_beta   90.00
_cell.angle_gamma   90.00
#
_symmetry.space_group_name_H-M   'P 1'
#
loop_
_entity.id
_entity.type
_entity.pdbx_description
1 polymer ?
#
loop_
_entity_poly.entity_id
_entity_poly.type
_entity_poly.pdbx_seq_one_letter_code
_entity_poly.pdbx_strand_id
1 'polypeptide(L)'
;DVLYAPLYSDVEHTTGNEVSNVYRVRYGNASFLFTGDLVKEHEEKMIARGTDLHATVLKIPHHGSDTSSCEAFVHAVNPLYAVCCVGADNTFGHPRPAVVQRYEDVGARTLRTDRDGAIVFRTDGEHLSVRTFAEGKILRD
;
A
#
# COMPACT_ATOMS: atom_id res chain seq x y z
N ASP A 1 -14.04 6.02 0.37
CA ASP A 1 -14.58 4.99 1.29
C ASP A 1 -13.60 4.78 2.43
N VAL A 2 -14.12 4.57 3.65
CA VAL A 2 -13.37 4.03 4.78
C VAL A 2 -13.62 2.52 4.77
N LEU A 3 -12.58 1.73 4.51
CA LEU A 3 -12.70 0.27 4.40
C LEU A 3 -12.50 -0.43 5.74
N TYR A 4 -11.67 0.14 6.58
CA TYR A 4 -11.38 -0.35 7.91
C TYR A 4 -11.09 0.82 8.85
N ALA A 5 -11.71 0.79 10.01
CA ALA A 5 -11.37 1.63 11.15
C ALA A 5 -11.47 0.73 12.39
N PRO A 6 -10.45 0.65 13.24
CA PRO A 6 -10.55 -0.09 14.50
C PRO A 6 -11.64 0.52 15.39
N LEU A 7 -12.36 -0.32 16.12
CA LEU A 7 -13.33 0.14 17.10
C LEU A 7 -12.60 0.78 18.29
N TYR A 8 -13.27 1.70 18.99
CA TYR A 8 -12.72 2.36 20.17
C TYR A 8 -12.29 1.33 21.25
N SER A 9 -13.03 0.25 21.40
CA SER A 9 -12.68 -0.87 22.28
C SER A 9 -11.38 -1.59 21.89
N ASP A 10 -11.04 -1.56 20.59
CA ASP A 10 -9.78 -2.16 20.11
C ASP A 10 -8.60 -1.24 20.43
N VAL A 11 -8.83 0.09 20.50
CA VAL A 11 -7.81 1.10 20.77
C VAL A 11 -7.36 1.12 22.23
N GLU A 12 -8.25 0.81 23.17
CA GLU A 12 -7.91 0.80 24.62
C GLU A 12 -6.92 -0.30 25.01
N HIS A 13 -6.81 -1.35 24.21
CA HIS A 13 -5.99 -2.53 24.50
C HIS A 13 -4.85 -2.76 23.51
N THR A 14 -4.74 -1.91 22.48
CA THR A 14 -3.75 -2.03 21.42
C THR A 14 -2.83 -0.81 21.40
N THR A 15 -1.54 -1.07 21.32
CA THR A 15 -0.51 -0.02 21.20
C THR A 15 0.15 -0.12 19.83
N GLY A 16 0.20 1.01 19.10
CA GLY A 16 0.97 1.11 17.86
C GLY A 16 0.16 0.85 16.58
N ASN A 17 0.69 0.06 15.66
CA ASN A 17 0.23 -0.07 14.28
C ASN A 17 -1.13 -0.78 14.11
N GLU A 18 -1.63 -1.42 15.17
CA GLU A 18 -2.91 -2.12 15.20
C GLU A 18 -4.12 -1.20 15.03
N VAL A 19 -3.94 0.11 15.18
CA VAL A 19 -5.01 1.13 15.05
C VAL A 19 -4.99 1.86 13.70
N SER A 20 -4.34 1.31 12.69
CA SER A 20 -4.31 1.92 11.36
C SER A 20 -5.66 1.90 10.67
N ASN A 21 -6.08 3.05 10.15
CA ASN A 21 -7.26 3.15 9.30
C ASN A 21 -6.91 2.83 7.84
N VAL A 22 -7.84 2.21 7.13
CA VAL A 22 -7.71 1.92 5.70
C VAL A 22 -8.71 2.76 4.91
N TYR A 23 -8.20 3.56 3.98
CA TYR A 23 -8.99 4.44 3.15
C TYR A 23 -8.81 4.09 1.68
N ARG A 24 -9.92 4.06 0.92
CA ARG A 24 -9.88 4.01 -0.54
C ARG A 24 -10.43 5.31 -1.12
N VAL A 25 -9.62 5.94 -1.97
CA VAL A 25 -10.03 7.08 -2.79
C VAL A 25 -10.27 6.59 -4.20
N ARG A 26 -11.40 6.95 -4.80
CA ARG A 26 -11.74 6.61 -6.19
C ARG A 26 -12.03 7.88 -6.98
N TYR A 27 -11.53 7.91 -8.21
CA TYR A 27 -11.91 8.90 -9.20
C TYR A 27 -11.94 8.25 -10.59
N GLY A 28 -13.14 8.11 -11.15
CA GLY A 28 -13.35 7.36 -12.38
C GLY A 28 -12.84 5.92 -12.28
N ASN A 29 -11.95 5.54 -13.19
CA ASN A 29 -11.35 4.20 -13.26
C ASN A 29 -10.16 4.02 -12.30
N ALA A 30 -9.65 5.10 -11.70
CA ALA A 30 -8.51 5.03 -10.79
C ALA A 30 -8.96 4.90 -9.33
N SER A 31 -8.27 4.05 -8.58
CA SER A 31 -8.48 3.88 -7.15
C SER A 31 -7.15 3.77 -6.40
N PHE A 32 -7.11 4.39 -5.23
CA PHE A 32 -5.93 4.47 -4.38
C PHE A 32 -6.28 3.91 -3.00
N LEU A 33 -5.53 2.91 -2.54
CA LEU A 33 -5.70 2.29 -1.23
C LEU A 33 -4.57 2.73 -0.30
N PHE A 34 -4.93 3.40 0.78
CA PHE A 34 -4.04 3.84 1.84
C PHE A 34 -4.28 3.01 3.09
N THR A 35 -3.26 2.33 3.55
CA THR A 35 -3.36 1.28 4.57
C THR A 35 -2.69 1.64 5.89
N GLY A 36 -2.03 2.82 5.97
CA GLY A 36 -1.21 3.14 7.14
C GLY A 36 -0.17 2.05 7.40
N ASP A 37 -0.04 1.66 8.64
CA ASP A 37 0.85 0.60 9.10
C ASP A 37 0.07 -0.67 9.47
N LEU A 38 -0.97 -0.96 8.67
CA LEU A 38 -1.83 -2.12 8.83
C LEU A 38 -1.00 -3.40 8.95
N VAL A 39 -1.35 -4.26 9.91
CA VAL A 39 -0.71 -5.54 10.13
C VAL A 39 -1.56 -6.69 9.60
N LYS A 40 -0.93 -7.82 9.37
CA LYS A 40 -1.51 -9.04 8.77
C LYS A 40 -2.83 -9.47 9.42
N GLU A 41 -2.95 -9.42 10.73
CA GLU A 41 -4.19 -9.79 11.44
C GLU A 41 -5.41 -8.98 10.96
N HIS A 42 -5.22 -7.68 10.72
CA HIS A 42 -6.29 -6.81 10.25
C HIS A 42 -6.56 -6.96 8.75
N GLU A 43 -5.53 -7.29 7.96
CA GLU A 43 -5.70 -7.68 6.56
C GLU A 43 -6.62 -8.91 6.47
N GLU A 44 -6.34 -9.94 7.27
CA GLU A 44 -7.13 -11.17 7.34
C GLU A 44 -8.58 -10.91 7.81
N LYS A 45 -8.78 -10.02 8.79
CA LYS A 45 -10.12 -9.60 9.24
C LYS A 45 -10.92 -8.93 8.12
N MET A 46 -10.30 -8.06 7.31
CA MET A 46 -10.98 -7.41 6.18
C MET A 46 -11.37 -8.44 5.11
N ILE A 47 -10.48 -9.37 4.78
CA ILE A 47 -10.74 -10.44 3.82
C ILE A 47 -11.89 -11.32 4.31
N ALA A 48 -11.86 -11.75 5.58
CA ALA A 48 -12.91 -12.58 6.18
C ALA A 48 -14.28 -11.91 6.19
N ARG A 49 -14.33 -10.57 6.22
CA ARG A 49 -15.57 -9.77 6.12
C ARG A 49 -16.05 -9.59 4.67
N GLY A 50 -15.34 -10.11 3.70
CA GLY A 50 -15.65 -9.92 2.28
C GLY A 50 -15.46 -8.47 1.79
N THR A 51 -14.59 -7.68 2.44
CA THR A 51 -14.32 -6.30 2.05
C THR A 51 -13.72 -6.28 0.65
N ASP A 52 -14.30 -5.49 -0.26
CA ASP A 52 -13.70 -5.23 -1.58
C ASP A 52 -12.44 -4.37 -1.39
N LEU A 53 -11.27 -4.99 -1.57
CA LEU A 53 -9.96 -4.37 -1.38
C LEU A 53 -9.32 -3.93 -2.69
N HIS A 54 -9.92 -4.27 -3.85
CA HIS A 54 -9.31 -3.97 -5.14
C HIS A 54 -8.97 -2.49 -5.30
N ALA A 55 -7.73 -2.21 -5.73
CA ALA A 55 -7.26 -0.85 -5.98
C ALA A 55 -6.18 -0.79 -7.06
N THR A 56 -6.20 0.25 -7.89
CA THR A 56 -5.20 0.48 -8.94
C THR A 56 -3.82 0.80 -8.37
N VAL A 57 -3.79 1.60 -7.31
CA VAL A 57 -2.56 2.01 -6.61
C VAL A 57 -2.71 1.67 -5.13
N LEU A 58 -1.72 0.96 -4.60
CA LEU A 58 -1.64 0.63 -3.18
C LEU A 58 -0.44 1.32 -2.54
N LYS A 59 -0.66 2.04 -1.42
CA LYS A 59 0.43 2.26 -0.46
C LYS A 59 0.67 0.96 0.28
N ILE A 60 1.84 0.35 0.11
CA ILE A 60 2.21 -0.89 0.82
C ILE A 60 2.08 -0.68 2.33
N PRO A 61 1.37 -1.57 3.06
CA PRO A 61 1.22 -1.48 4.50
C PRO A 61 2.56 -1.51 5.23
N HIS A 62 2.64 -0.81 6.35
CA HIS A 62 3.75 -0.84 7.30
C HIS A 62 5.13 -0.75 6.62
N HIS A 63 5.24 0.14 5.62
CA HIS A 63 6.49 0.38 4.88
C HIS A 63 7.13 -0.88 4.27
N GLY A 64 6.36 -1.93 4.05
CA GLY A 64 6.86 -3.22 3.57
C GLY A 64 7.51 -4.10 4.65
N SER A 65 7.03 -3.99 5.90
CA SER A 65 7.37 -4.91 6.98
C SER A 65 6.88 -6.33 6.68
N ASP A 66 7.58 -7.33 7.19
CA ASP A 66 7.17 -8.74 7.14
C ASP A 66 5.96 -9.07 8.03
N THR A 67 5.57 -8.14 8.91
CA THR A 67 4.33 -8.24 9.71
C THR A 67 3.07 -7.84 8.95
N SER A 68 3.19 -7.49 7.67
CA SER A 68 2.10 -7.04 6.80
C SER A 68 2.15 -7.70 5.43
N SER A 69 1.20 -7.35 4.56
CA SER A 69 1.18 -7.77 3.16
C SER A 69 1.12 -9.30 3.00
N CYS A 70 0.19 -9.97 3.70
CA CYS A 70 -0.01 -11.40 3.52
C CYS A 70 -0.46 -11.68 2.07
N GLU A 71 -0.15 -12.87 1.55
CA GLU A 71 -0.45 -13.25 0.16
C GLU A 71 -1.92 -13.05 -0.19
N ALA A 72 -2.83 -13.45 0.70
CA ALA A 72 -4.26 -13.29 0.49
C ALA A 72 -4.67 -11.81 0.33
N PHE A 73 -4.03 -10.90 1.11
CA PHE A 73 -4.26 -9.46 0.98
C PHE A 73 -3.72 -8.92 -0.35
N VAL A 74 -2.50 -9.30 -0.72
CA VAL A 74 -1.88 -8.88 -1.98
C VAL A 74 -2.74 -9.30 -3.18
N HIS A 75 -3.23 -10.54 -3.19
CA HIS A 75 -4.16 -11.03 -4.21
C HIS A 75 -5.51 -10.31 -4.21
N ALA A 76 -6.07 -10.01 -3.02
CA ALA A 76 -7.35 -9.30 -2.91
C ALA A 76 -7.26 -7.85 -3.42
N VAL A 77 -6.14 -7.17 -3.17
CA VAL A 77 -5.90 -5.82 -3.69
C VAL A 77 -5.58 -5.85 -5.17
N ASN A 78 -4.75 -6.78 -5.62
CA ASN A 78 -4.29 -6.95 -7.01
C ASN A 78 -3.93 -5.61 -7.69
N PRO A 79 -2.98 -4.84 -7.15
CA PRO A 79 -2.71 -3.49 -7.61
C PRO A 79 -1.90 -3.48 -8.91
N LEU A 80 -2.10 -2.43 -9.74
CA LEU A 80 -1.20 -2.13 -10.86
C LEU A 80 0.12 -1.53 -10.36
N TYR A 81 0.04 -0.68 -9.32
CA TYR A 81 1.20 -0.06 -8.67
C TYR A 81 1.17 -0.31 -7.17
N ALA A 82 2.29 -0.81 -6.62
CA ALA A 82 2.51 -0.97 -5.20
C ALA A 82 3.61 0.00 -4.73
N VAL A 83 3.27 0.96 -3.88
CA VAL A 83 4.16 2.04 -3.46
C VAL A 83 4.65 1.82 -2.04
N CYS A 84 5.97 1.69 -1.89
CA CYS A 84 6.63 1.61 -0.59
C CYS A 84 7.20 2.98 -0.20
N CYS A 85 6.67 3.57 0.87
CA CYS A 85 7.14 4.84 1.41
C CYS A 85 8.20 4.56 2.49
N VAL A 86 9.48 4.68 2.14
CA VAL A 86 10.62 4.41 3.03
C VAL A 86 11.72 5.44 2.83
N GLY A 87 12.52 5.69 3.87
CA GLY A 87 13.74 6.47 3.76
C GLY A 87 14.92 5.63 3.28
N ALA A 88 15.88 6.25 2.57
CA ALA A 88 17.07 5.57 2.06
C ALA A 88 17.90 4.92 3.18
N ASP A 89 18.01 5.60 4.32
CA ASP A 89 18.84 5.18 5.45
C ASP A 89 17.98 4.63 6.61
N ASN A 90 16.81 4.02 6.31
CA ASN A 90 15.97 3.48 7.36
C ASN A 90 16.64 2.32 8.10
N THR A 91 16.64 2.39 9.42
CA THR A 91 17.26 1.37 10.29
C THR A 91 16.41 0.10 10.48
N PHE A 92 15.14 0.13 10.03
CA PHE A 92 14.21 -0.99 10.15
C PHE A 92 14.46 -2.10 9.11
N GLY A 93 15.25 -1.80 8.07
CA GLY A 93 15.50 -2.72 6.95
C GLY A 93 14.27 -2.96 6.08
N HIS A 94 13.37 -1.98 6.00
CA HIS A 94 12.20 -1.99 5.11
C HIS A 94 12.53 -1.37 3.74
N PRO A 95 11.81 -1.79 2.68
CA PRO A 95 10.91 -2.94 2.65
C PRO A 95 11.67 -4.26 2.69
N ARG A 96 11.06 -5.30 3.27
CA ARG A 96 11.60 -6.65 3.19
C ARG A 96 11.53 -7.19 1.76
N PRO A 97 12.60 -7.80 1.23
CA PRO A 97 12.61 -8.30 -0.14
C PRO A 97 11.45 -9.27 -0.44
N ALA A 98 11.11 -10.15 0.51
CA ALA A 98 10.00 -11.08 0.36
C ALA A 98 8.63 -10.37 0.24
N VAL A 99 8.45 -9.21 0.86
CA VAL A 99 7.22 -8.42 0.73
C VAL A 99 7.13 -7.78 -0.66
N VAL A 100 8.25 -7.21 -1.15
CA VAL A 100 8.33 -6.65 -2.52
C VAL A 100 8.00 -7.73 -3.54
N GLN A 101 8.60 -8.91 -3.39
CA GLN A 101 8.41 -10.04 -4.30
C GLN A 101 6.94 -10.45 -4.42
N ARG A 102 6.18 -10.49 -3.30
CA ARG A 102 4.74 -10.82 -3.35
C ARG A 102 3.93 -9.90 -4.27
N TYR A 103 4.27 -8.61 -4.31
CA TYR A 103 3.60 -7.66 -5.20
C TYR A 103 4.05 -7.85 -6.66
N GLU A 104 5.32 -8.14 -6.88
CA GLU A 104 5.85 -8.44 -8.22
C GLU A 104 5.26 -9.73 -8.78
N ASP A 105 5.05 -10.75 -7.94
CA ASP A 105 4.44 -12.03 -8.31
C ASP A 105 2.99 -11.91 -8.80
N VAL A 106 2.24 -10.89 -8.34
CA VAL A 106 0.91 -10.58 -8.88
C VAL A 106 0.94 -9.59 -10.04
N GLY A 107 2.13 -9.26 -10.56
CA GLY A 107 2.31 -8.37 -11.71
C GLY A 107 2.28 -6.87 -11.37
N ALA A 108 2.30 -6.49 -10.09
CA ALA A 108 2.33 -5.09 -9.71
C ALA A 108 3.70 -4.46 -10.00
N ARG A 109 3.70 -3.22 -10.51
CA ARG A 109 4.91 -2.42 -10.60
C ARG A 109 5.21 -1.82 -9.22
N THR A 110 6.29 -2.27 -8.58
CA THR A 110 6.71 -1.78 -7.28
C THR A 110 7.55 -0.51 -7.41
N LEU A 111 7.15 0.56 -6.70
CA LEU A 111 7.87 1.83 -6.61
C LEU A 111 8.27 2.10 -5.16
N ARG A 112 9.45 2.70 -4.95
CA ARG A 112 10.02 2.90 -3.61
C ARG A 112 10.56 4.32 -3.49
N THR A 113 10.15 5.05 -2.43
CA THR A 113 10.60 6.44 -2.26
C THR A 113 12.10 6.58 -1.98
N ASP A 114 12.76 5.56 -1.44
CA ASP A 114 14.21 5.54 -1.22
C ASP A 114 15.05 5.37 -2.51
N ARG A 115 14.41 4.89 -3.60
CA ARG A 115 15.07 4.67 -4.90
C ARG A 115 14.54 5.60 -5.99
N ASP A 116 13.22 5.80 -5.98
CA ASP A 116 12.50 6.52 -7.02
C ASP A 116 12.23 7.98 -6.64
N GLY A 117 12.59 8.39 -5.42
CA GLY A 117 12.34 9.73 -4.89
C GLY A 117 10.84 9.98 -4.69
N ALA A 118 10.39 11.20 -4.94
CA ALA A 118 8.97 11.50 -4.88
C ALA A 118 8.22 10.79 -6.02
N ILE A 119 7.09 10.17 -5.69
CA ILE A 119 6.25 9.43 -6.63
C ILE A 119 4.92 10.17 -6.74
N VAL A 120 4.59 10.63 -7.94
CA VAL A 120 3.40 11.44 -8.22
C VAL A 120 2.51 10.70 -9.21
N PHE A 121 1.31 10.38 -8.78
CA PHE A 121 0.24 9.88 -9.64
C PHE A 121 -0.68 11.04 -10.05
N ARG A 122 -1.12 11.03 -11.30
CA ARG A 122 -2.12 11.95 -11.83
C ARG A 122 -3.17 11.17 -12.59
N THR A 123 -4.43 11.54 -12.40
CA THR A 123 -5.54 10.95 -13.14
C THR A 123 -6.57 12.00 -13.49
N ASP A 124 -7.20 11.85 -14.65
CA ASP A 124 -8.38 12.60 -15.11
C ASP A 124 -9.67 11.79 -14.91
N GLY A 125 -9.55 10.59 -14.34
CA GLY A 125 -10.65 9.64 -14.13
C GLY A 125 -10.67 8.51 -15.17
N GLU A 126 -10.07 8.69 -16.34
CA GLU A 126 -9.98 7.67 -17.39
C GLU A 126 -8.54 7.12 -17.48
N HIS A 127 -7.56 8.01 -17.44
CA HIS A 127 -6.15 7.69 -17.54
C HIS A 127 -5.44 7.90 -16.21
N LEU A 128 -4.48 7.02 -15.91
CA LEU A 128 -3.58 7.14 -14.78
C LEU A 128 -2.15 7.26 -15.30
N SER A 129 -1.42 8.27 -14.84
CA SER A 129 0.01 8.42 -15.12
C SER A 129 0.80 8.48 -13.82
N VAL A 130 2.07 8.02 -13.88
CA VAL A 130 3.00 8.05 -12.75
C VAL A 130 4.29 8.74 -13.15
N ARG A 131 4.84 9.57 -12.27
CA ARG A 131 6.17 10.17 -12.41
C ARG A 131 6.96 9.98 -11.12
N THR A 132 8.25 9.69 -11.27
CA THR A 132 9.19 9.59 -10.16
C THR A 132 10.26 10.66 -10.28
N PHE A 133 10.81 11.10 -9.15
CA PHE A 133 11.76 12.21 -9.05
C PHE A 133 13.06 11.79 -8.33
N ALA A 134 13.57 10.60 -8.61
CA ALA A 134 14.93 10.25 -8.22
C ALA A 134 15.91 11.19 -8.91
N GLU A 135 17.03 11.51 -8.27
CA GLU A 135 18.05 12.38 -8.84
C GLU A 135 18.40 11.96 -10.28
N GLY A 136 18.05 12.82 -11.24
CA GLY A 136 18.36 12.67 -12.67
C GLY A 136 17.44 11.75 -13.48
N LYS A 137 16.35 11.19 -12.94
CA LYS A 137 15.43 10.33 -13.69
C LYS A 137 13.99 10.82 -13.61
N ILE A 138 13.46 11.29 -14.73
CA ILE A 138 12.01 11.43 -14.94
C ILE A 138 11.58 10.19 -15.71
N LEU A 139 10.93 9.24 -15.05
CA LEU A 139 10.24 8.16 -15.73
C LEU A 139 8.94 8.73 -16.29
N ARG A 140 8.81 8.71 -17.62
CA ARG A 140 7.55 9.00 -18.32
C ARG A 140 7.03 7.67 -18.83
N ASP A 141 5.80 7.36 -18.47
CA ASP A 141 5.01 6.36 -19.18
C ASP A 141 4.31 7.02 -20.34
#